data_7a3a11b59ba739edb0adafa5e017056b
#
_entry.id   7a3a11b59ba739edb0adafa5e017056b
#
_cell.length_a   1.000
_cell.length_b   1.000
_cell.length_c   1.000
_cell.angle_alpha   90.00
_cell.angle_beta   90.00
_cell.angle_gamma   90.00
#
_symmetry.space_group_name_H-M   'P 1'
#
loop_
_entity.id
_entity.type
_entity.pdbx_description
1 polymer ?
#
loop_
_entity_poly.entity_id
_entity_poly.type
_entity_poly.pdbx_seq_one_letter_code
_entity_poly.pdbx_strand_id
1 'polypeptide(L)'
;MKKNTVTVLLIVAFVIAAGVGYMLMQRRGPNGDTPDASYTSVPSAAITSTAPPTVCNALASWVSNPQNPPTEIPLGANAQICQFHQFSWQWFIALMSIAGDSRVFQNEQNYPLLQEVGVNSCTTTGTKTRLFVRTRKDDDNPNDDFTLPERIGQAGGDASIYDQNGNVVFYEVRFSRDQCSLDQAAQMFPPGTTEIKVSYRVITPADKANYVWINADINGDGTVGTDELLGMVGFHLVKSTALHPEFVWATFEHKQNVPDCQATPGPNPPAWSFTSAACAGQLPNSVNPAACNFNMAVPGTVISGGTPTQICRVYHDGSRPGDNQVDTNVANIDSLNSQLVGVNGFITALPDSNPLAVLKNYMLVGALWENDVTQPSSVLANQRGSIQLANTTMETTFQQAPNFQSMPYTGTNNLQSASNCFACHNYTPGNNVALSHTFPKIQGAAK
;
A
#
# COMPACT_ATOMS: atom_id res chain seq x y z
N MET A 1 -33.37 -52.55 -6.92
CA MET A 1 -32.15 -51.73 -6.91
C MET A 1 -31.98 -50.86 -8.17
N LYS A 2 -33.02 -50.21 -8.71
CA LYS A 2 -32.92 -49.36 -9.91
C LYS A 2 -33.41 -47.90 -9.73
N LYS A 3 -33.86 -47.51 -8.51
CA LYS A 3 -34.36 -46.15 -8.27
C LYS A 3 -33.32 -45.13 -7.73
N ASN A 4 -32.21 -45.60 -7.15
CA ASN A 4 -31.24 -44.69 -6.50
C ASN A 4 -30.18 -44.13 -7.49
N THR A 5 -29.98 -44.76 -8.63
CA THR A 5 -28.96 -44.30 -9.61
C THR A 5 -29.43 -43.10 -10.40
N VAL A 6 -30.74 -42.93 -10.64
CA VAL A 6 -31.29 -41.80 -11.40
C VAL A 6 -31.27 -40.51 -10.55
N THR A 7 -31.51 -40.61 -9.24
CA THR A 7 -31.53 -39.49 -8.36
C THR A 7 -30.11 -38.88 -8.18
N VAL A 8 -29.08 -39.73 -8.09
CA VAL A 8 -27.68 -39.27 -7.96
C VAL A 8 -27.20 -38.58 -9.26
N LEU A 9 -27.59 -39.07 -10.42
CA LEU A 9 -27.23 -38.45 -11.70
C LEU A 9 -27.90 -37.07 -11.87
N LEU A 10 -29.15 -36.90 -11.39
CA LEU A 10 -29.86 -35.63 -11.47
C LEU A 10 -29.26 -34.59 -10.52
N ILE A 11 -28.80 -34.99 -9.34
CA ILE A 11 -28.14 -34.06 -8.37
C ILE A 11 -26.78 -33.61 -8.90
N VAL A 12 -25.99 -34.51 -9.49
CA VAL A 12 -24.68 -34.15 -10.07
C VAL A 12 -24.85 -33.23 -11.28
N ALA A 13 -25.86 -33.47 -12.14
CA ALA A 13 -26.14 -32.57 -13.26
C ALA A 13 -26.59 -31.17 -12.81
N PHE A 14 -27.37 -31.08 -11.71
CA PHE A 14 -27.82 -29.79 -11.17
C PHE A 14 -26.68 -29.00 -10.54
N VAL A 15 -25.75 -29.65 -9.84
CA VAL A 15 -24.57 -29.01 -9.26
C VAL A 15 -23.61 -28.49 -10.33
N ILE A 16 -23.41 -29.25 -11.42
CA ILE A 16 -22.58 -28.82 -12.55
C ILE A 16 -23.25 -27.64 -13.28
N ALA A 17 -24.56 -27.65 -13.49
CA ALA A 17 -25.26 -26.55 -14.12
C ALA A 17 -25.28 -25.27 -13.25
N ALA A 18 -25.41 -25.41 -11.93
CA ALA A 18 -25.31 -24.30 -10.99
C ALA A 18 -23.89 -23.72 -10.92
N GLY A 19 -22.86 -24.58 -10.92
CA GLY A 19 -21.45 -24.15 -10.92
C GLY A 19 -21.06 -23.38 -12.19
N VAL A 20 -21.49 -23.84 -13.36
CA VAL A 20 -21.25 -23.15 -14.63
C VAL A 20 -22.05 -21.84 -14.71
N GLY A 21 -23.30 -21.83 -14.21
CA GLY A 21 -24.12 -20.63 -14.12
C GLY A 21 -23.51 -19.57 -13.20
N TYR A 22 -22.94 -19.98 -12.09
CA TYR A 22 -22.25 -19.08 -11.15
C TYR A 22 -20.96 -18.50 -11.73
N MET A 23 -20.15 -19.30 -12.45
CA MET A 23 -18.96 -18.81 -13.15
C MET A 23 -19.29 -17.86 -14.31
N LEU A 24 -20.44 -18.06 -14.97
CA LEU A 24 -20.88 -17.18 -16.05
C LEU A 24 -21.51 -15.86 -15.54
N MET A 25 -22.10 -15.89 -14.33
CA MET A 25 -22.63 -14.65 -13.70
C MET A 25 -21.52 -13.76 -13.15
N GLN A 26 -20.38 -14.30 -12.72
CA GLN A 26 -19.24 -13.48 -12.29
C GLN A 26 -18.50 -12.79 -13.44
N ARG A 27 -18.77 -13.18 -14.71
CA ARG A 27 -18.16 -12.55 -15.89
C ARG A 27 -19.01 -11.45 -16.53
N ARG A 28 -20.19 -11.17 -16.00
CA ARG A 28 -21.03 -10.07 -16.50
C ARG A 28 -21.02 -8.96 -15.45
N GLY A 29 -20.35 -7.85 -15.76
CA GLY A 29 -20.55 -6.59 -15.08
C GLY A 29 -22.02 -6.15 -15.20
N PRO A 30 -22.47 -5.20 -14.38
CA PRO A 30 -23.87 -4.78 -14.32
C PRO A 30 -24.42 -4.13 -15.59
N ASN A 31 -23.59 -3.86 -16.59
CA ASN A 31 -24.02 -3.35 -17.90
C ASN A 31 -23.58 -4.34 -18.97
N GLY A 32 -24.58 -4.91 -19.64
CA GLY A 32 -24.45 -6.04 -20.56
C GLY A 32 -23.80 -5.73 -21.92
N ASP A 33 -22.76 -4.89 -21.96
CA ASP A 33 -22.02 -4.57 -23.17
C ASP A 33 -20.89 -5.59 -23.40
N THR A 34 -20.97 -6.29 -24.51
CA THR A 34 -19.83 -7.07 -25.03
C THR A 34 -18.73 -6.08 -25.43
N PRO A 35 -17.47 -6.28 -25.03
CA PRO A 35 -16.38 -5.42 -25.49
C PRO A 35 -16.20 -5.61 -26.99
N ASP A 36 -16.55 -4.57 -27.74
CA ASP A 36 -16.24 -4.47 -29.17
C ASP A 36 -14.74 -4.26 -29.32
N ALA A 37 -14.08 -5.22 -29.96
CA ALA A 37 -12.62 -5.27 -30.10
C ALA A 37 -12.17 -4.42 -31.29
N SER A 38 -12.33 -3.11 -31.21
CA SER A 38 -11.72 -2.20 -32.18
C SER A 38 -11.05 -1.01 -31.48
N TYR A 39 -9.95 -1.28 -30.77
CA TYR A 39 -9.02 -0.22 -30.41
C TYR A 39 -8.08 0.04 -31.58
N THR A 40 -8.38 1.04 -32.38
CA THR A 40 -7.39 1.66 -33.25
C THR A 40 -6.32 2.29 -32.35
N SER A 41 -5.10 1.77 -32.45
CA SER A 41 -3.91 2.35 -31.81
C SER A 41 -3.76 3.80 -32.25
N VAL A 42 -4.03 4.73 -31.36
CA VAL A 42 -3.57 6.11 -31.55
C VAL A 42 -2.04 6.06 -31.44
N PRO A 43 -1.28 6.52 -32.43
CA PRO A 43 0.18 6.54 -32.33
C PRO A 43 0.55 7.45 -31.16
N SER A 44 1.10 6.87 -30.11
CA SER A 44 1.79 7.60 -29.06
C SER A 44 2.91 8.39 -29.72
N ALA A 45 2.77 9.71 -29.75
CA ALA A 45 3.88 10.56 -30.17
C ALA A 45 5.02 10.30 -29.17
N ALA A 46 6.03 9.58 -29.63
CA ALA A 46 7.25 9.38 -28.87
C ALA A 46 7.83 10.77 -28.56
N ILE A 47 7.76 11.16 -27.30
CA ILE A 47 8.48 12.32 -26.81
C ILE A 47 9.95 11.90 -26.78
N THR A 48 10.63 12.03 -27.89
CA THR A 48 12.08 11.94 -27.93
C THR A 48 12.65 13.21 -27.31
N SER A 49 12.68 13.27 -25.99
CA SER A 49 13.44 14.25 -25.27
C SER A 49 14.92 13.85 -25.39
N THR A 50 15.68 14.56 -26.22
CA THR A 50 17.13 14.41 -26.36
C THR A 50 17.90 15.16 -25.26
N ALA A 51 17.23 15.72 -24.25
CA ALA A 51 17.90 16.26 -23.08
C ALA A 51 18.22 15.12 -22.11
N PRO A 52 19.46 15.07 -21.56
CA PRO A 52 19.76 14.11 -20.50
C PRO A 52 18.76 14.30 -19.37
N PRO A 53 18.28 13.20 -18.72
CA PRO A 53 17.34 13.31 -17.64
C PRO A 53 17.91 14.26 -16.59
N THR A 54 17.18 15.33 -16.26
CA THR A 54 17.54 16.21 -15.16
C THR A 54 17.56 15.36 -13.90
N VAL A 55 18.73 15.26 -13.26
CA VAL A 55 18.90 14.46 -12.04
C VAL A 55 17.88 14.93 -11.01
N CYS A 56 17.08 14.00 -10.50
CA CYS A 56 16.11 14.29 -9.47
C CYS A 56 16.84 14.51 -8.14
N ASN A 57 16.84 15.74 -7.63
CA ASN A 57 17.66 16.12 -6.49
C ASN A 57 16.84 16.30 -5.22
N ALA A 58 17.31 15.73 -4.12
CA ALA A 58 16.89 16.08 -2.77
C ALA A 58 17.66 17.31 -2.28
N LEU A 59 17.07 18.04 -1.32
CA LEU A 59 17.71 19.19 -0.67
C LEU A 59 17.89 18.91 0.81
N ALA A 60 19.03 19.30 1.36
CA ALA A 60 19.31 19.20 2.80
C ALA A 60 18.27 19.95 3.67
N SER A 61 17.65 20.99 3.11
CA SER A 61 16.60 21.77 3.78
C SER A 61 15.35 20.94 4.11
N TRP A 62 15.06 19.86 3.40
CA TRP A 62 13.93 18.98 3.70
C TRP A 62 14.08 18.31 5.08
N VAL A 63 15.32 18.05 5.46
CA VAL A 63 15.67 17.40 6.72
C VAL A 63 15.92 18.43 7.83
N SER A 64 16.55 19.56 7.51
CA SER A 64 16.84 20.61 8.50
C SER A 64 15.63 21.51 8.81
N ASN A 65 14.63 21.58 7.90
CA ASN A 65 13.39 22.32 8.08
C ASN A 65 12.17 21.51 7.58
N PRO A 66 11.84 20.40 8.24
CA PRO A 66 10.84 19.45 7.77
C PRO A 66 9.40 19.98 7.82
N GLN A 67 9.14 21.08 8.52
CA GLN A 67 7.79 21.60 8.77
C GLN A 67 7.16 22.33 7.58
N ASN A 68 7.88 22.54 6.49
CA ASN A 68 7.43 23.30 5.33
C ASN A 68 7.49 22.48 4.03
N PRO A 69 6.78 21.36 3.94
CA PRO A 69 6.66 20.64 2.67
C PRO A 69 5.85 21.45 1.65
N PRO A 70 6.02 21.24 0.34
CA PRO A 70 5.26 21.94 -0.67
C PRO A 70 3.77 21.62 -0.56
N THR A 71 2.92 22.61 -0.81
CA THR A 71 1.46 22.44 -0.79
C THR A 71 0.88 22.12 -2.15
N GLU A 72 1.68 22.22 -3.21
CA GLU A 72 1.23 22.04 -4.59
C GLU A 72 2.34 21.45 -5.49
N ILE A 73 1.89 20.79 -6.55
CA ILE A 73 2.72 20.32 -7.66
C ILE A 73 2.14 20.92 -8.95
N PRO A 74 2.94 21.55 -9.81
CA PRO A 74 2.43 22.13 -11.06
C PRO A 74 1.79 21.09 -11.98
N LEU A 75 0.77 21.49 -12.74
CA LEU A 75 0.13 20.67 -13.78
C LEU A 75 0.87 20.72 -15.11
N GLY A 76 0.60 19.72 -15.96
CA GLY A 76 0.91 19.71 -17.39
C GLY A 76 2.39 19.46 -17.71
N ALA A 77 2.83 19.99 -18.85
CA ALA A 77 4.17 19.75 -19.38
C ALA A 77 5.32 20.18 -18.45
N ASN A 78 5.02 20.99 -17.42
CA ASN A 78 5.97 21.43 -16.41
C ASN A 78 6.01 20.49 -15.21
N ALA A 79 5.03 19.61 -15.04
CA ALA A 79 5.01 18.62 -13.99
C ALA A 79 5.92 17.44 -14.37
N GLN A 80 7.11 17.44 -13.83
CA GLN A 80 8.07 16.35 -14.05
C GLN A 80 7.81 15.23 -13.05
N ILE A 81 8.04 13.98 -13.44
CA ILE A 81 7.96 12.80 -12.57
C ILE A 81 8.73 13.02 -11.27
N CYS A 82 9.89 13.63 -11.33
CA CYS A 82 10.71 13.99 -10.18
C CYS A 82 9.95 14.80 -9.12
N GLN A 83 9.13 15.77 -9.50
CA GLN A 83 8.44 16.66 -8.56
C GLN A 83 7.43 15.91 -7.66
N PHE A 84 6.77 14.88 -8.19
CA PHE A 84 5.86 14.05 -7.42
C PHE A 84 6.60 13.19 -6.39
N HIS A 85 7.75 12.64 -6.75
CA HIS A 85 8.58 11.91 -5.80
C HIS A 85 9.23 12.82 -4.75
N GLN A 86 9.64 14.04 -5.15
CA GLN A 86 10.12 15.06 -4.21
C GLN A 86 9.01 15.49 -3.24
N PHE A 87 7.79 15.71 -3.72
CA PHE A 87 6.61 16.01 -2.91
C PHE A 87 6.35 14.88 -1.89
N SER A 88 6.38 13.64 -2.36
CA SER A 88 6.15 12.45 -1.53
C SER A 88 7.18 12.37 -0.39
N TRP A 89 8.48 12.52 -0.69
CA TRP A 89 9.54 12.49 0.31
C TRP A 89 9.43 13.65 1.32
N GLN A 90 9.17 14.86 0.85
CA GLN A 90 9.06 16.02 1.74
C GLN A 90 7.88 15.88 2.72
N TRP A 91 6.73 15.42 2.24
CA TRP A 91 5.59 15.14 3.10
C TRP A 91 5.84 13.97 4.05
N PHE A 92 6.51 12.91 3.61
CA PHE A 92 6.90 11.82 4.51
C PHE A 92 7.81 12.32 5.64
N ILE A 93 8.86 13.06 5.31
CA ILE A 93 9.77 13.65 6.32
C ILE A 93 9.01 14.57 7.28
N ALA A 94 8.12 15.43 6.75
CA ALA A 94 7.30 16.31 7.57
C ALA A 94 6.40 15.54 8.54
N LEU A 95 5.70 14.52 8.08
CA LEU A 95 4.83 13.68 8.90
C LEU A 95 5.61 12.86 9.94
N MET A 96 6.85 12.48 9.63
CA MET A 96 7.74 11.75 10.54
C MET A 96 8.48 12.66 11.52
N SER A 97 8.50 13.97 11.31
CA SER A 97 9.12 14.92 12.26
C SER A 97 8.35 14.96 13.59
N ILE A 98 9.04 15.41 14.65
CA ILE A 98 8.45 15.50 15.99
C ILE A 98 7.76 16.86 16.17
N ALA A 99 6.54 16.83 16.70
CA ALA A 99 5.77 17.97 17.15
C ALA A 99 5.26 17.67 18.58
N GLY A 100 5.84 18.35 19.58
CA GLY A 100 5.63 17.97 20.98
C GLY A 100 6.27 16.61 21.29
N ASP A 101 5.50 15.69 21.85
CA ASP A 101 5.97 14.37 22.29
C ASP A 101 5.75 13.24 21.26
N SER A 102 5.20 13.57 20.10
CA SER A 102 4.85 12.58 19.07
C SER A 102 5.25 13.03 17.67
N ARG A 103 5.21 12.11 16.73
CA ARG A 103 5.38 12.45 15.31
C ARG A 103 4.15 13.19 14.80
N VAL A 104 4.35 14.06 13.81
CA VAL A 104 3.27 14.90 13.25
C VAL A 104 2.07 14.06 12.84
N PHE A 105 2.28 12.90 12.16
CA PHE A 105 1.18 12.04 11.72
C PHE A 105 0.39 11.40 12.88
N GLN A 106 0.99 11.31 14.07
CA GLN A 106 0.37 10.73 15.26
C GLN A 106 -0.44 11.75 16.07
N ASN A 107 -0.36 13.03 15.70
CA ASN A 107 -1.12 14.08 16.38
C ASN A 107 -2.60 13.98 15.99
N GLU A 108 -3.43 13.47 16.91
CA GLU A 108 -4.86 13.27 16.70
C GLU A 108 -5.67 14.56 16.48
N GLN A 109 -5.13 15.72 16.84
CA GLN A 109 -5.77 16.98 16.50
C GLN A 109 -5.73 17.27 15.00
N ASN A 110 -4.66 16.83 14.34
CA ASN A 110 -4.47 17.02 12.90
C ASN A 110 -4.87 15.78 12.10
N TYR A 111 -4.52 14.60 12.63
CA TYR A 111 -4.72 13.30 11.99
C TYR A 111 -5.40 12.33 12.96
N PRO A 112 -6.73 12.45 13.14
CA PRO A 112 -7.50 11.51 13.94
C PRO A 112 -7.25 10.07 13.50
N LEU A 113 -7.30 9.16 14.48
CA LEU A 113 -7.24 7.73 14.23
C LEU A 113 -8.62 7.23 13.83
N LEU A 114 -8.69 6.47 12.73
CA LEU A 114 -9.92 5.78 12.34
C LEU A 114 -10.31 4.77 13.43
N GLN A 115 -11.52 4.88 13.90
CA GLN A 115 -12.09 4.01 14.93
C GLN A 115 -12.89 2.86 14.31
N GLU A 116 -13.41 1.97 15.14
CA GLU A 116 -14.30 0.89 14.72
C GLU A 116 -15.55 1.43 14.01
N VAL A 117 -16.15 0.55 13.21
CA VAL A 117 -17.47 0.82 12.63
C VAL A 117 -18.47 1.16 13.73
N GLY A 118 -19.24 2.21 13.50
CA GLY A 118 -20.21 2.71 14.48
C GLY A 118 -19.64 3.72 15.48
N VAL A 119 -18.32 3.92 15.53
CA VAL A 119 -17.67 4.91 16.40
C VAL A 119 -17.28 6.15 15.60
N ASN A 120 -17.68 7.32 16.08
CA ASN A 120 -17.32 8.58 15.45
C ASN A 120 -15.85 8.92 15.74
N SER A 121 -15.00 8.75 14.72
CA SER A 121 -13.56 9.01 14.80
C SER A 121 -13.20 10.50 14.98
N CYS A 122 -14.13 11.40 14.69
CA CYS A 122 -13.91 12.85 14.80
C CYS A 122 -14.06 13.38 16.23
N THR A 123 -14.86 12.70 17.05
CA THR A 123 -15.15 13.12 18.43
C THR A 123 -14.40 12.30 19.48
N THR A 124 -13.87 11.16 19.09
CA THR A 124 -13.12 10.27 19.98
C THR A 124 -11.69 10.77 20.10
N THR A 125 -11.28 11.16 21.30
CA THR A 125 -9.92 11.65 21.61
C THR A 125 -9.32 10.85 22.75
N GLY A 126 -8.00 10.68 22.73
CA GLY A 126 -7.23 10.15 23.86
C GLY A 126 -7.44 8.68 24.12
N THR A 127 -7.96 7.93 23.20
CA THR A 127 -8.10 6.48 23.31
C THR A 127 -6.92 5.77 22.67
N LYS A 128 -6.65 4.58 23.20
CA LYS A 128 -5.61 3.64 22.80
C LYS A 128 -5.45 3.59 21.30
N THR A 129 -4.23 3.51 20.84
CA THR A 129 -3.90 3.21 19.44
C THR A 129 -4.70 1.99 19.01
N ARG A 130 -5.64 2.17 18.09
CA ARG A 130 -6.41 1.06 17.56
C ARG A 130 -5.70 0.51 16.35
N LEU A 131 -5.38 -0.75 16.47
CA LEU A 131 -4.69 -1.49 15.45
C LEU A 131 -5.68 -2.41 14.76
N PHE A 132 -5.56 -2.47 13.46
CA PHE A 132 -6.33 -3.37 12.63
C PHE A 132 -5.46 -4.56 12.26
N VAL A 133 -6.06 -5.73 12.21
CA VAL A 133 -5.41 -6.95 11.71
C VAL A 133 -6.19 -7.42 10.50
N ARG A 134 -5.47 -7.92 9.50
CA ARG A 134 -6.08 -8.53 8.32
C ARG A 134 -6.42 -9.99 8.62
N THR A 135 -7.32 -10.22 9.58
CA THR A 135 -7.87 -11.55 9.83
C THR A 135 -9.36 -11.55 9.48
N ARG A 136 -9.85 -12.69 9.03
CA ARG A 136 -11.27 -12.94 8.99
C ARG A 136 -11.75 -13.08 10.42
N LYS A 137 -12.74 -12.27 10.83
CA LYS A 137 -13.55 -12.59 11.95
C LYS A 137 -14.34 -13.85 11.57
N ASP A 138 -14.16 -14.92 12.30
CA ASP A 138 -15.07 -16.05 12.20
C ASP A 138 -16.35 -15.63 12.95
N ASP A 139 -17.35 -15.17 12.19
CA ASP A 139 -18.62 -14.69 12.76
C ASP A 139 -19.36 -15.76 13.56
N ASP A 140 -18.92 -17.01 13.48
CA ASP A 140 -19.52 -18.15 14.16
C ASP A 140 -18.79 -18.54 15.47
N ASN A 141 -17.70 -17.87 15.86
CA ASN A 141 -17.02 -18.16 17.13
C ASN A 141 -17.34 -17.11 18.21
N PRO A 142 -18.26 -17.40 19.14
CA PRO A 142 -18.63 -16.45 20.19
C PRO A 142 -17.55 -16.21 21.26
N ASN A 143 -16.42 -16.93 21.18
CA ASN A 143 -15.28 -16.79 22.08
C ASN A 143 -14.11 -16.00 21.46
N ASP A 144 -14.27 -15.44 20.27
CA ASP A 144 -13.33 -14.46 19.75
C ASP A 144 -13.52 -13.13 20.49
N ASP A 145 -13.01 -13.08 21.71
CA ASP A 145 -12.91 -11.86 22.53
C ASP A 145 -11.99 -10.79 21.89
N PHE A 146 -11.36 -11.12 20.78
CA PHE A 146 -10.69 -10.19 19.92
C PHE A 146 -11.72 -9.47 19.05
N THR A 147 -12.19 -8.33 19.51
CA THR A 147 -12.74 -7.28 18.66
C THR A 147 -11.62 -6.77 17.74
N LEU A 148 -11.19 -7.64 16.84
CA LEU A 148 -10.31 -7.23 15.74
C LEU A 148 -11.17 -6.31 14.87
N PRO A 149 -10.74 -5.07 14.69
CA PRO A 149 -11.47 -4.14 13.86
C PRO A 149 -11.63 -4.74 12.46
N GLU A 150 -12.76 -4.42 11.86
CA GLU A 150 -13.11 -4.83 10.51
C GLU A 150 -11.94 -4.81 9.54
N ARG A 151 -11.93 -5.76 8.62
CA ARG A 151 -11.10 -5.75 7.45
C ARG A 151 -10.97 -4.36 6.87
N ILE A 152 -9.77 -3.88 6.84
CA ILE A 152 -9.41 -2.94 5.81
C ILE A 152 -9.35 -3.77 4.52
N GLY A 153 -10.36 -3.63 3.67
CA GLY A 153 -10.58 -4.46 2.49
C GLY A 153 -9.54 -4.34 1.38
N GLN A 154 -8.33 -3.98 1.73
CA GLN A 154 -7.19 -3.85 0.84
C GLN A 154 -6.30 -5.06 0.99
N ALA A 155 -6.24 -5.90 0.15
CA ALA A 155 -5.41 -7.05 -0.07
C ALA A 155 -6.22 -8.35 -0.11
N GLY A 156 -7.13 -8.34 -1.02
CA GLY A 156 -7.75 -9.50 -1.62
C GLY A 156 -7.92 -10.71 -0.71
N GLY A 157 -9.02 -10.83 -0.01
CA GLY A 157 -9.35 -12.07 0.64
C GLY A 157 -8.94 -12.18 2.11
N ASP A 158 -9.19 -13.31 2.67
CA ASP A 158 -9.20 -13.71 4.07
C ASP A 158 -7.82 -14.00 4.67
N ALA A 159 -6.76 -13.32 4.21
CA ALA A 159 -5.40 -13.68 4.53
C ALA A 159 -4.66 -12.63 5.34
N SER A 160 -3.96 -13.10 6.34
CA SER A 160 -3.02 -12.32 7.14
C SER A 160 -1.60 -12.39 6.56
N ILE A 161 -0.79 -11.39 6.89
CA ILE A 161 0.65 -11.39 6.67
C ILE A 161 1.31 -11.64 8.03
N TYR A 162 2.22 -12.60 8.08
CA TYR A 162 3.01 -12.93 9.26
C TYR A 162 4.49 -12.67 8.99
N ASP A 163 5.17 -12.05 9.95
CA ASP A 163 6.62 -11.91 9.89
C ASP A 163 7.34 -13.26 10.09
N GLN A 164 8.65 -13.28 9.97
CA GLN A 164 9.42 -14.51 10.10
C GLN A 164 9.44 -15.07 11.55
N ASN A 165 8.94 -14.32 12.53
CA ASN A 165 8.72 -14.78 13.90
C ASN A 165 7.30 -15.33 14.11
N GLY A 166 6.45 -15.32 13.08
CA GLY A 166 5.06 -15.78 13.17
C GLY A 166 4.12 -14.76 13.81
N ASN A 167 4.50 -13.49 13.90
CA ASN A 167 3.64 -12.43 14.40
C ASN A 167 2.87 -11.79 13.23
N VAL A 168 1.58 -11.52 13.44
CA VAL A 168 0.74 -10.87 12.45
C VAL A 168 1.13 -9.41 12.22
N VAL A 169 0.92 -8.90 11.02
CA VAL A 169 1.06 -7.47 10.71
C VAL A 169 -0.17 -6.72 11.17
N PHE A 170 0.05 -5.64 11.91
CA PHE A 170 -0.97 -4.72 12.40
C PHE A 170 -1.07 -3.49 11.50
N TYR A 171 -2.23 -2.84 11.50
CA TYR A 171 -2.49 -1.67 10.68
C TYR A 171 -3.11 -0.54 11.49
N GLU A 172 -2.80 0.69 11.08
CA GLU A 172 -3.38 1.92 11.59
C GLU A 172 -3.81 2.77 10.39
N VAL A 173 -4.96 3.42 10.48
CA VAL A 173 -5.46 4.36 9.47
C VAL A 173 -5.73 5.70 10.13
N ARG A 174 -5.21 6.76 9.53
CA ARG A 174 -5.43 8.14 9.95
C ARG A 174 -5.88 8.99 8.77
N PHE A 175 -6.54 10.07 9.08
CA PHE A 175 -7.06 11.01 8.08
C PHE A 175 -6.93 12.44 8.59
N SER A 176 -6.82 13.40 7.68
CA SER A 176 -6.76 14.81 8.07
C SER A 176 -8.10 15.28 8.62
N ARG A 177 -8.05 16.09 9.68
CA ARG A 177 -9.23 16.51 10.47
C ARG A 177 -10.26 17.32 9.69
N ASP A 178 -9.86 17.97 8.57
CA ASP A 178 -10.78 18.66 7.67
C ASP A 178 -11.93 17.76 7.19
N GLN A 179 -11.69 16.46 7.03
CA GLN A 179 -12.73 15.49 6.65
C GLN A 179 -13.87 15.41 7.68
N CYS A 180 -13.59 15.71 8.95
CA CYS A 180 -14.60 15.72 9.99
C CYS A 180 -15.69 16.81 9.82
N SER A 181 -15.38 17.86 9.10
CA SER A 181 -16.26 19.00 8.85
C SER A 181 -17.09 18.84 7.58
N LEU A 182 -16.81 17.80 6.80
CA LEU A 182 -17.50 17.60 5.53
C LEU A 182 -18.83 16.88 5.73
N ASP A 183 -19.82 17.28 4.91
CA ASP A 183 -21.04 16.53 4.77
C ASP A 183 -20.75 15.18 4.12
N GLN A 184 -21.40 14.10 4.58
CA GLN A 184 -21.26 12.77 4.01
C GLN A 184 -21.71 12.69 2.53
N ALA A 185 -22.50 13.66 2.07
CA ALA A 185 -22.88 13.81 0.68
C ALA A 185 -21.88 14.64 -0.15
N ALA A 186 -20.78 15.10 0.46
CA ALA A 186 -19.75 15.85 -0.25
C ALA A 186 -19.19 15.03 -1.42
N GLN A 187 -18.93 15.72 -2.53
CA GLN A 187 -18.34 15.13 -3.72
C GLN A 187 -16.84 15.43 -3.83
N MET A 188 -16.38 16.48 -3.15
CA MET A 188 -14.99 16.94 -3.24
C MET A 188 -14.39 17.17 -1.87
N PHE A 189 -13.20 16.64 -1.67
CA PHE A 189 -12.35 17.02 -0.57
C PHE A 189 -11.69 18.39 -0.82
N PRO A 190 -11.43 19.15 0.23
CA PRO A 190 -10.63 20.36 0.10
C PRO A 190 -9.17 20.01 -0.26
N PRO A 191 -8.45 20.93 -0.91
CA PRO A 191 -7.01 20.78 -1.14
C PRO A 191 -6.26 20.58 0.18
N GLY A 192 -5.32 19.64 0.19
CA GLY A 192 -4.54 19.30 1.37
C GLY A 192 -5.09 18.12 2.17
N THR A 193 -6.30 17.64 1.87
CA THR A 193 -6.84 16.41 2.47
C THR A 193 -5.83 15.28 2.37
N THR A 194 -5.63 14.60 3.49
CA THR A 194 -4.59 13.59 3.62
C THR A 194 -5.16 12.34 4.27
N GLU A 195 -4.85 11.18 3.72
CA GLU A 195 -5.11 9.88 4.34
C GLU A 195 -3.79 9.13 4.50
N ILE A 196 -3.65 8.45 5.62
CA ILE A 196 -2.43 7.74 6.01
C ILE A 196 -2.83 6.34 6.43
N LYS A 197 -2.12 5.35 5.89
CA LYS A 197 -2.21 3.98 6.37
C LYS A 197 -0.82 3.49 6.73
N VAL A 198 -0.70 2.93 7.91
CA VAL A 198 0.57 2.42 8.43
C VAL A 198 0.46 0.93 8.68
N SER A 199 1.48 0.18 8.34
CA SER A 199 1.62 -1.22 8.73
C SER A 199 2.77 -1.38 9.72
N TYR A 200 2.58 -2.28 10.68
CA TYR A 200 3.51 -2.53 11.77
C TYR A 200 3.76 -4.03 11.96
N ARG A 201 4.96 -4.35 12.38
CA ARG A 201 5.32 -5.67 12.91
C ARG A 201 5.67 -5.59 14.39
N VAL A 202 5.55 -6.71 15.09
CA VAL A 202 6.05 -6.80 16.47
C VAL A 202 7.58 -6.72 16.47
N ILE A 203 8.13 -5.88 17.34
CA ILE A 203 9.57 -5.71 17.52
C ILE A 203 9.97 -5.86 18.99
N THR A 204 11.26 -6.06 19.23
CA THR A 204 11.84 -6.09 20.58
C THR A 204 12.38 -4.72 20.99
N PRO A 205 12.65 -4.47 22.28
CA PRO A 205 13.31 -3.25 22.72
C PRO A 205 14.66 -2.98 22.03
N ALA A 206 15.39 -4.03 21.63
CA ALA A 206 16.65 -3.89 20.90
C ALA A 206 16.49 -3.36 19.49
N ASP A 207 15.31 -3.54 18.88
CA ASP A 207 15.03 -3.12 17.52
C ASP A 207 14.60 -1.64 17.43
N LYS A 208 14.30 -0.97 18.54
CA LYS A 208 13.79 0.41 18.57
C LYS A 208 14.62 1.41 17.75
N ALA A 209 15.93 1.24 17.71
CA ALA A 209 16.82 2.10 16.95
C ALA A 209 16.63 1.99 15.41
N ASN A 210 16.03 0.88 14.95
CA ASN A 210 15.87 0.58 13.54
C ASN A 210 14.49 0.96 13.00
N TYR A 211 13.51 1.20 13.87
CA TYR A 211 12.11 1.43 13.47
C TYR A 211 11.56 2.76 14.00
N VAL A 212 10.69 3.38 13.22
CA VAL A 212 9.65 4.24 13.77
C VAL A 212 8.71 3.32 14.53
N TRP A 213 8.52 3.52 15.82
CA TRP A 213 7.82 2.56 16.65
C TRP A 213 6.76 3.22 17.55
N ILE A 214 5.82 2.41 17.98
CA ILE A 214 4.78 2.75 18.95
C ILE A 214 4.66 1.65 20.00
N ASN A 215 4.14 2.02 21.18
CA ASN A 215 3.56 1.04 22.10
C ASN A 215 2.09 0.84 21.77
N ALA A 216 1.62 -0.40 21.83
CA ALA A 216 0.23 -0.73 21.56
C ALA A 216 -0.19 -1.96 22.35
N ASP A 217 -1.46 -2.05 22.67
CA ASP A 217 -2.07 -3.25 23.25
C ASP A 217 -2.12 -4.35 22.18
N ILE A 218 -1.07 -5.17 22.12
CA ILE A 218 -0.90 -6.22 21.10
C ILE A 218 -1.71 -7.46 21.46
N ASN A 219 -1.81 -7.77 22.75
CA ASN A 219 -2.45 -8.97 23.25
C ASN A 219 -3.96 -8.79 23.51
N GLY A 220 -4.48 -7.55 23.40
CA GLY A 220 -5.90 -7.24 23.56
C GLY A 220 -6.42 -7.26 25.00
N ASP A 221 -5.52 -7.26 26.01
CA ASP A 221 -5.92 -7.31 27.42
C ASP A 221 -6.42 -5.96 27.99
N GLY A 222 -6.39 -4.94 27.16
CA GLY A 222 -6.84 -3.59 27.51
C GLY A 222 -5.77 -2.73 28.15
N THR A 223 -4.54 -3.20 28.31
CA THR A 223 -3.39 -2.45 28.79
C THR A 223 -2.28 -2.41 27.74
N VAL A 224 -1.50 -1.34 27.73
CA VAL A 224 -0.33 -1.23 26.84
C VAL A 224 0.91 -1.55 27.66
N GLY A 225 1.49 -2.71 27.42
CA GLY A 225 2.73 -3.15 28.07
C GLY A 225 3.95 -2.38 27.55
N THR A 226 4.99 -2.26 28.37
CA THR A 226 6.25 -1.61 27.99
C THR A 226 6.99 -2.33 26.89
N ASP A 227 6.78 -3.63 26.76
CA ASP A 227 7.41 -4.53 25.78
C ASP A 227 6.49 -4.84 24.61
N GLU A 228 5.28 -4.30 24.59
CA GLU A 228 4.35 -4.38 23.47
C GLU A 228 4.68 -3.29 22.44
N LEU A 229 5.64 -3.62 21.59
CA LEU A 229 6.27 -2.70 20.66
C LEU A 229 5.93 -3.09 19.22
N LEU A 230 5.52 -2.09 18.47
CA LEU A 230 5.26 -2.21 17.03
C LEU A 230 6.19 -1.29 16.26
N GLY A 231 6.95 -1.87 15.34
CA GLY A 231 7.83 -1.16 14.42
C GLY A 231 7.16 -0.98 13.05
N MET A 232 7.15 0.24 12.55
CA MET A 232 6.59 0.58 11.24
C MET A 232 7.34 -0.14 10.12
N VAL A 233 6.60 -0.85 9.27
CA VAL A 233 7.15 -1.57 8.11
C VAL A 233 6.63 -1.04 6.77
N GLY A 234 5.50 -0.35 6.77
CA GLY A 234 4.95 0.29 5.58
C GLY A 234 4.19 1.56 5.93
N PHE A 235 4.16 2.51 4.98
CA PHE A 235 3.48 3.79 5.15
C PHE A 235 2.92 4.27 3.83
N HIS A 236 1.60 4.34 3.71
CA HIS A 236 0.93 5.04 2.62
C HIS A 236 0.66 6.48 3.00
N LEU A 237 1.01 7.36 2.08
CA LEU A 237 0.67 8.77 2.09
C LEU A 237 -0.20 9.06 0.87
N VAL A 238 -1.42 9.46 1.09
CA VAL A 238 -2.38 9.83 0.07
C VAL A 238 -2.79 11.27 0.31
N LYS A 239 -2.47 12.18 -0.63
CA LYS A 239 -2.65 13.60 -0.40
C LYS A 239 -3.17 14.33 -1.62
N SER A 240 -4.29 15.07 -1.46
CA SER A 240 -4.79 15.98 -2.49
C SER A 240 -4.06 17.33 -2.46
N THR A 241 -4.02 17.98 -3.61
CA THR A 241 -3.67 19.39 -3.75
C THR A 241 -4.74 20.11 -4.55
N ALA A 242 -4.64 21.41 -4.74
CA ALA A 242 -5.62 22.13 -5.56
C ALA A 242 -5.57 21.70 -7.04
N LEU A 243 -4.40 21.36 -7.54
CA LEU A 243 -4.18 20.93 -8.91
C LEU A 243 -4.23 19.40 -9.09
N HIS A 244 -4.16 18.63 -7.99
CA HIS A 244 -4.20 17.17 -7.99
C HIS A 244 -5.31 16.66 -7.06
N PRO A 245 -6.60 16.87 -7.44
CA PRO A 245 -7.74 16.38 -6.67
C PRO A 245 -7.83 14.84 -6.67
N GLU A 246 -7.19 14.17 -7.64
CA GLU A 246 -7.10 12.71 -7.73
C GLU A 246 -6.20 12.08 -6.66
N PHE A 247 -5.57 12.89 -5.84
CA PHE A 247 -4.53 12.58 -4.89
C PHE A 247 -3.20 12.14 -5.52
N VAL A 248 -2.13 12.46 -4.84
CA VAL A 248 -0.82 11.84 -5.03
C VAL A 248 -0.72 10.66 -4.07
N TRP A 249 -0.54 9.48 -4.63
CA TRP A 249 -0.48 8.22 -3.90
C TRP A 249 0.96 7.80 -3.75
N ALA A 250 1.51 7.84 -2.56
CA ALA A 250 2.88 7.46 -2.29
C ALA A 250 2.98 6.35 -1.25
N THR A 251 3.97 5.48 -1.40
CA THR A 251 4.23 4.45 -0.41
C THR A 251 5.71 4.35 -0.05
N PHE A 252 5.94 4.13 1.24
CA PHE A 252 7.25 3.93 1.84
C PHE A 252 7.30 2.58 2.54
N GLU A 253 8.47 1.95 2.52
CA GLU A 253 8.69 0.68 3.19
C GLU A 253 10.00 0.69 3.99
N HIS A 254 10.04 -0.15 5.01
CA HIS A 254 11.30 -0.46 5.68
C HIS A 254 12.19 -1.31 4.75
N LYS A 255 13.45 -0.95 4.62
CA LYS A 255 14.39 -1.58 3.69
C LYS A 255 14.60 -3.08 3.91
N GLN A 256 14.37 -3.56 5.13
CA GLN A 256 14.52 -4.96 5.50
C GLN A 256 13.22 -5.77 5.42
N ASN A 257 12.19 -5.26 4.78
CA ASN A 257 10.94 -6.02 4.65
C ASN A 257 11.14 -7.29 3.83
N VAL A 258 11.52 -7.13 2.57
CA VAL A 258 11.55 -8.19 1.57
C VAL A 258 12.63 -7.96 0.52
N PRO A 259 13.13 -9.01 -0.15
CA PRO A 259 13.93 -8.87 -1.36
C PRO A 259 13.04 -8.50 -2.57
N ASP A 260 13.64 -7.98 -3.64
CA ASP A 260 12.98 -7.94 -4.94
C ASP A 260 12.92 -9.36 -5.53
N CYS A 261 11.79 -9.71 -6.15
CA CYS A 261 11.60 -11.06 -6.72
C CYS A 261 12.62 -11.40 -7.82
N GLN A 262 13.19 -10.37 -8.45
CA GLN A 262 14.22 -10.52 -9.50
C GLN A 262 15.64 -10.34 -8.99
N ALA A 263 15.83 -10.06 -7.70
CA ALA A 263 17.15 -9.89 -7.14
C ALA A 263 17.93 -11.20 -7.19
N THR A 264 19.19 -11.13 -7.61
CA THR A 264 20.14 -12.21 -7.42
C THR A 264 20.64 -12.13 -5.98
N PRO A 265 20.41 -13.16 -5.13
CA PRO A 265 20.86 -13.13 -3.76
C PRO A 265 22.37 -12.97 -3.70
N GLY A 266 22.85 -12.03 -2.90
CA GLY A 266 24.27 -11.98 -2.55
C GLY A 266 24.67 -13.17 -1.67
N PRO A 267 25.97 -13.38 -1.46
CA PRO A 267 26.49 -14.48 -0.66
C PRO A 267 26.03 -14.42 0.83
N ASN A 268 25.64 -13.24 1.30
CA ASN A 268 25.11 -13.01 2.65
C ASN A 268 23.87 -12.12 2.55
N PRO A 269 22.72 -12.67 2.17
CA PRO A 269 21.50 -11.88 2.13
C PRO A 269 21.14 -11.35 3.54
N PRO A 270 20.62 -10.13 3.66
CA PRO A 270 20.13 -9.62 4.94
C PRO A 270 19.01 -10.52 5.49
N ALA A 271 18.83 -10.51 6.80
CA ALA A 271 17.66 -11.12 7.41
C ALA A 271 16.42 -10.27 7.07
N TRP A 272 15.57 -10.77 6.19
CA TRP A 272 14.34 -10.12 5.82
C TRP A 272 13.24 -10.34 6.86
N SER A 273 12.41 -9.34 7.09
CA SER A 273 11.28 -9.44 8.04
C SER A 273 10.19 -10.40 7.56
N PHE A 274 9.98 -10.49 6.24
CA PHE A 274 8.89 -11.26 5.64
C PHE A 274 9.38 -12.27 4.59
N THR A 275 10.63 -12.66 4.64
CA THR A 275 11.19 -13.68 3.74
C THR A 275 12.28 -14.43 4.46
N SER A 276 12.19 -15.75 4.50
CA SER A 276 13.26 -16.58 5.06
C SER A 276 14.51 -16.55 4.17
N ALA A 277 15.68 -16.72 4.77
CA ALA A 277 16.93 -16.78 4.02
C ALA A 277 16.91 -17.92 2.97
N ALA A 278 16.26 -19.04 3.31
CA ALA A 278 16.14 -20.19 2.41
C ALA A 278 15.31 -19.85 1.16
N CYS A 279 14.23 -19.08 1.33
CA CYS A 279 13.40 -18.65 0.21
C CYS A 279 14.05 -17.52 -0.59
N ALA A 280 14.63 -16.53 0.07
CA ALA A 280 15.39 -15.47 -0.59
C ALA A 280 16.54 -16.02 -1.45
N GLY A 281 17.22 -17.08 -1.00
CA GLY A 281 18.29 -17.75 -1.72
C GLY A 281 17.86 -18.45 -3.01
N GLN A 282 16.56 -18.61 -3.25
CA GLN A 282 16.02 -19.25 -4.46
C GLN A 282 15.65 -18.25 -5.55
N LEU A 283 15.60 -16.96 -5.22
CA LEU A 283 15.35 -15.92 -6.21
C LEU A 283 16.60 -15.70 -7.11
N PRO A 284 16.43 -15.28 -8.35
CA PRO A 284 15.21 -15.16 -9.16
C PRO A 284 14.80 -16.47 -9.84
N ASN A 285 15.56 -17.56 -9.63
CA ASN A 285 15.50 -18.77 -10.45
C ASN A 285 14.26 -19.66 -10.17
N SER A 286 13.64 -19.49 -9.02
CA SER A 286 12.43 -20.21 -8.67
C SER A 286 11.50 -19.34 -7.86
N VAL A 287 10.46 -18.90 -8.47
CA VAL A 287 9.39 -18.11 -7.85
C VAL A 287 8.40 -18.94 -7.10
N ASN A 288 8.42 -20.21 -7.32
CA ASN A 288 7.45 -21.13 -6.73
C ASN A 288 8.10 -22.44 -6.36
N PRO A 289 9.19 -22.44 -5.58
CA PRO A 289 9.59 -23.66 -4.93
C PRO A 289 8.42 -24.05 -4.04
N ALA A 290 8.04 -25.34 -4.06
CA ALA A 290 6.89 -25.86 -3.32
C ALA A 290 6.89 -25.47 -1.81
N ALA A 291 8.04 -25.03 -1.30
CA ALA A 291 8.23 -24.60 0.10
C ALA A 291 8.11 -23.09 0.33
N CYS A 292 8.11 -22.22 -0.70
CA CYS A 292 8.21 -20.76 -0.49
C CYS A 292 6.92 -20.01 -0.84
N ASN A 293 6.17 -20.41 -1.84
CA ASN A 293 4.86 -19.82 -2.22
C ASN A 293 4.81 -18.30 -2.06
N PHE A 294 5.69 -17.58 -2.77
CA PHE A 294 5.82 -16.13 -2.62
C PHE A 294 4.50 -15.40 -2.89
N ASN A 295 4.24 -14.36 -2.09
CA ASN A 295 3.12 -13.46 -2.19
C ASN A 295 1.74 -14.16 -2.09
N MET A 296 1.71 -15.36 -1.53
CA MET A 296 0.47 -16.08 -1.30
C MET A 296 -0.10 -15.73 0.07
N ALA A 297 -1.41 -15.60 0.08
CA ALA A 297 -2.16 -15.40 1.30
C ALA A 297 -2.03 -16.62 2.22
N VAL A 298 -1.75 -16.38 3.49
CA VAL A 298 -1.74 -17.41 4.53
C VAL A 298 -3.02 -17.30 5.34
N PRO A 299 -3.82 -18.37 5.47
CA PRO A 299 -4.93 -18.37 6.41
C PRO A 299 -4.42 -18.04 7.79
N GLY A 300 -5.00 -17.03 8.45
CA GLY A 300 -4.49 -16.58 9.72
C GLY A 300 -5.59 -16.09 10.64
N THR A 301 -5.59 -16.64 11.86
CA THR A 301 -6.53 -16.28 12.92
C THR A 301 -5.81 -16.00 14.24
N VAL A 302 -4.46 -16.01 14.26
CA VAL A 302 -3.66 -15.86 15.47
C VAL A 302 -2.80 -14.61 15.41
N ILE A 303 -2.57 -13.99 16.54
CA ILE A 303 -1.68 -12.81 16.69
C ILE A 303 -0.22 -13.22 16.59
N SER A 304 0.13 -14.37 17.20
CA SER A 304 1.47 -14.92 17.18
C SER A 304 1.44 -16.43 16.98
N GLY A 305 2.55 -17.01 16.51
CA GLY A 305 2.64 -18.44 16.19
C GLY A 305 1.99 -18.79 14.83
N GLY A 306 1.70 -17.78 14.00
CA GLY A 306 1.23 -18.00 12.63
C GLY A 306 2.35 -18.53 11.72
N THR A 307 1.97 -19.09 10.58
CA THR A 307 2.93 -19.53 9.57
C THR A 307 3.56 -18.30 8.89
N PRO A 308 4.89 -18.12 8.92
CA PRO A 308 5.54 -16.98 8.28
C PRO A 308 5.20 -16.88 6.78
N THR A 309 4.80 -15.69 6.36
CA THR A 309 4.55 -15.38 4.95
C THR A 309 5.89 -15.23 4.24
N GLN A 310 5.98 -15.69 3.00
CA GLN A 310 7.13 -15.45 2.14
C GLN A 310 6.76 -14.38 1.11
N ILE A 311 7.44 -13.24 1.14
CA ILE A 311 7.10 -12.08 0.31
C ILE A 311 8.33 -11.64 -0.48
N CYS A 312 8.15 -11.33 -1.76
CA CYS A 312 9.13 -10.59 -2.54
C CYS A 312 8.45 -9.46 -3.30
N ARG A 313 9.16 -8.35 -3.55
CA ARG A 313 8.65 -7.22 -4.32
C ARG A 313 8.67 -7.57 -5.79
N VAL A 314 7.50 -7.60 -6.42
CA VAL A 314 7.35 -8.00 -7.83
C VAL A 314 7.88 -6.91 -8.76
N TYR A 315 7.53 -5.66 -8.49
CA TYR A 315 7.93 -4.51 -9.30
C TYR A 315 8.81 -3.57 -8.48
N HIS A 316 10.07 -3.47 -8.84
CA HIS A 316 10.99 -2.52 -8.25
C HIS A 316 10.47 -1.09 -8.49
N ASP A 317 10.43 -0.28 -7.43
CA ASP A 317 9.91 1.09 -7.47
C ASP A 317 8.49 1.22 -8.08
N GLY A 318 7.67 0.15 -7.97
CA GLY A 318 6.35 0.12 -8.58
C GLY A 318 6.36 0.25 -10.09
N SER A 319 7.50 0.03 -10.74
CA SER A 319 7.68 0.19 -12.19
C SER A 319 7.66 -1.16 -12.89
N ARG A 320 6.98 -1.22 -14.02
CA ARG A 320 6.91 -2.43 -14.85
C ARG A 320 7.84 -2.29 -16.05
N PRO A 321 8.72 -3.28 -16.32
CA PRO A 321 9.53 -3.28 -17.54
C PRO A 321 8.67 -3.17 -18.78
N GLY A 322 9.09 -2.31 -19.72
CA GLY A 322 8.36 -2.04 -20.96
C GLY A 322 7.33 -0.90 -20.89
N ASP A 323 7.12 -0.30 -19.71
CA ASP A 323 6.45 0.99 -19.59
C ASP A 323 7.38 2.08 -20.14
N ASN A 324 6.83 3.00 -20.95
CA ASN A 324 7.59 4.09 -21.55
C ASN A 324 8.14 5.12 -20.54
N GLN A 325 7.73 5.05 -19.28
CA GLN A 325 8.19 5.93 -18.20
C GLN A 325 9.11 5.20 -17.20
N VAL A 326 9.29 3.89 -17.33
CA VAL A 326 9.96 3.08 -16.32
C VAL A 326 11.35 3.61 -15.98
N ASP A 327 12.18 3.87 -16.97
CA ASP A 327 13.58 4.30 -16.75
C ASP A 327 13.65 5.65 -16.01
N THR A 328 12.79 6.60 -16.38
CA THR A 328 12.74 7.91 -15.73
C THR A 328 12.17 7.80 -14.32
N ASN A 329 11.14 6.98 -14.12
CA ASN A 329 10.52 6.78 -12.81
C ASN A 329 11.50 6.14 -11.83
N VAL A 330 12.13 5.02 -12.22
CA VAL A 330 13.12 4.31 -11.42
C VAL A 330 14.31 5.22 -11.10
N ALA A 331 14.89 5.88 -12.11
CA ALA A 331 16.03 6.76 -11.92
C ALA A 331 15.75 7.90 -10.93
N ASN A 332 14.53 8.46 -10.94
CA ASN A 332 14.14 9.52 -10.02
C ASN A 332 13.98 9.01 -8.58
N ILE A 333 13.35 7.85 -8.39
CA ILE A 333 13.17 7.23 -7.08
C ILE A 333 14.53 6.83 -6.48
N ASP A 334 15.37 6.14 -7.27
CA ASP A 334 16.70 5.71 -6.86
C ASP A 334 17.59 6.89 -6.48
N SER A 335 17.54 7.96 -7.29
CA SER A 335 18.31 9.19 -7.03
C SER A 335 17.91 9.81 -5.68
N LEU A 336 16.60 9.97 -5.41
CA LEU A 336 16.12 10.53 -4.16
C LEU A 336 16.42 9.61 -2.97
N ASN A 337 16.18 8.31 -3.09
CA ASN A 337 16.50 7.33 -2.07
C ASN A 337 18.00 7.36 -1.74
N SER A 338 18.86 7.40 -2.75
CA SER A 338 20.32 7.47 -2.56
C SER A 338 20.74 8.75 -1.85
N GLN A 339 20.22 9.92 -2.26
CA GLN A 339 20.58 11.22 -1.69
C GLN A 339 20.03 11.43 -0.27
N LEU A 340 18.90 10.81 0.09
CA LEU A 340 18.30 10.95 1.41
C LEU A 340 18.76 9.85 2.38
N VAL A 341 18.72 8.60 1.96
CA VAL A 341 18.88 7.42 2.84
C VAL A 341 19.95 6.43 2.35
N GLY A 342 20.75 6.80 1.36
CA GLY A 342 21.97 6.08 0.97
C GLY A 342 23.10 6.29 1.98
N VAL A 343 24.27 5.69 1.73
CA VAL A 343 25.42 5.70 2.67
C VAL A 343 25.84 7.11 3.10
N ASN A 344 25.80 8.08 2.19
CA ASN A 344 26.14 9.48 2.45
C ASN A 344 24.90 10.41 2.35
N GLY A 345 23.71 9.85 2.54
CA GLY A 345 22.46 10.59 2.41
C GLY A 345 22.23 11.59 3.53
N PHE A 346 21.44 12.61 3.26
CA PHE A 346 21.14 13.68 4.21
C PHE A 346 20.55 13.17 5.54
N ILE A 347 19.71 12.15 5.50
CA ILE A 347 19.13 11.52 6.69
C ILE A 347 20.14 10.60 7.37
N THR A 348 20.91 9.84 6.59
CA THR A 348 21.93 8.93 7.11
C THR A 348 23.05 9.67 7.83
N ALA A 349 23.35 10.90 7.43
CA ALA A 349 24.34 11.75 8.07
C ALA A 349 23.87 12.41 9.38
N LEU A 350 22.58 12.28 9.73
CA LEU A 350 22.06 12.83 11.00
C LEU A 350 22.63 12.06 12.19
N PRO A 351 22.89 12.75 13.31
CA PRO A 351 23.27 12.05 14.55
C PRO A 351 22.11 11.19 15.04
N ASP A 352 22.40 10.07 15.69
CA ASP A 352 21.37 9.14 16.18
C ASP A 352 20.39 9.78 17.19
N SER A 353 20.77 10.89 17.80
CA SER A 353 19.87 11.69 18.64
C SER A 353 18.81 12.46 17.88
N ASN A 354 18.96 12.59 16.56
CA ASN A 354 17.94 13.24 15.73
C ASN A 354 16.78 12.26 15.47
N PRO A 355 15.53 12.61 15.78
CA PRO A 355 14.40 11.71 15.60
C PRO A 355 14.11 11.30 14.15
N LEU A 356 14.67 12.02 13.17
CA LEU A 356 14.59 11.65 11.75
C LEU A 356 15.68 10.64 11.33
N ALA A 357 16.73 10.43 12.15
CA ALA A 357 17.82 9.52 11.78
C ALA A 357 17.35 8.08 11.52
N VAL A 358 16.28 7.63 12.19
CA VAL A 358 15.67 6.32 11.98
C VAL A 358 15.15 6.12 10.56
N LEU A 359 14.82 7.21 9.85
CA LEU A 359 14.31 7.14 8.47
C LEU A 359 15.36 6.66 7.47
N LYS A 360 16.64 6.59 7.84
CA LYS A 360 17.69 5.91 7.04
C LYS A 360 17.34 4.45 6.71
N ASN A 361 16.45 3.84 7.49
CA ASN A 361 15.98 2.47 7.31
C ASN A 361 14.75 2.34 6.39
N TYR A 362 14.23 3.45 5.87
CA TYR A 362 13.07 3.48 4.99
C TYR A 362 13.44 3.92 3.58
N MET A 363 12.60 3.61 2.62
CA MET A 363 12.75 4.04 1.24
C MET A 363 11.38 4.38 0.65
N LEU A 364 11.35 5.31 -0.28
CA LEU A 364 10.22 5.50 -1.17
C LEU A 364 10.18 4.33 -2.15
N VAL A 365 9.07 3.61 -2.18
CA VAL A 365 8.81 2.58 -3.20
C VAL A 365 8.33 3.25 -4.48
N GLY A 366 7.49 4.28 -4.36
CA GLY A 366 7.03 5.02 -5.50
C GLY A 366 5.85 5.94 -5.20
N ALA A 367 5.44 6.66 -6.24
CA ALA A 367 4.22 7.45 -6.23
C ALA A 367 3.46 7.30 -7.55
N LEU A 368 2.13 7.45 -7.48
CA LEU A 368 1.18 7.32 -8.58
C LEU A 368 0.25 8.52 -8.60
N TRP A 369 -0.08 9.04 -9.78
CA TRP A 369 -0.99 10.17 -10.00
C TRP A 369 -1.54 10.16 -11.44
N GLU A 370 -2.44 11.10 -11.76
CA GLU A 370 -2.99 11.28 -13.10
C GLU A 370 -2.32 12.46 -13.83
N ASN A 371 -2.09 12.30 -15.13
CA ASN A 371 -1.54 13.38 -15.97
C ASN A 371 -2.59 14.45 -16.33
N ASP A 372 -3.83 14.05 -16.49
CA ASP A 372 -4.95 14.89 -16.84
C ASP A 372 -6.12 14.62 -15.88
N VAL A 373 -6.27 15.52 -14.91
CA VAL A 373 -7.28 15.44 -13.85
C VAL A 373 -8.74 15.62 -14.35
N THR A 374 -8.92 15.93 -15.63
CA THR A 374 -10.24 15.98 -16.26
C THR A 374 -10.71 14.63 -16.76
N GLN A 375 -9.88 13.59 -16.62
CA GLN A 375 -10.20 12.22 -16.99
C GLN A 375 -10.32 11.34 -15.74
N PRO A 376 -11.14 10.28 -15.79
CA PRO A 376 -11.25 9.36 -14.67
C PRO A 376 -10.02 8.42 -14.59
N SER A 377 -9.73 7.93 -13.39
CA SER A 377 -8.59 7.00 -13.14
C SER A 377 -8.70 5.65 -13.88
N SER A 378 -9.87 5.32 -14.41
CA SER A 378 -10.04 4.16 -15.29
C SER A 378 -9.34 4.31 -16.64
N VAL A 379 -8.92 5.52 -17.02
CA VAL A 379 -8.12 5.77 -18.23
C VAL A 379 -6.66 5.47 -17.94
N LEU A 380 -6.24 4.22 -18.07
CA LEU A 380 -4.90 3.75 -17.70
C LEU A 380 -3.77 4.52 -18.38
N ALA A 381 -3.95 4.96 -19.62
CA ALA A 381 -2.98 5.76 -20.34
C ALA A 381 -2.74 7.16 -19.71
N ASN A 382 -3.60 7.57 -18.79
CA ASN A 382 -3.49 8.82 -18.03
C ASN A 382 -2.66 8.66 -16.76
N GLN A 383 -2.51 7.45 -16.22
CA GLN A 383 -1.74 7.18 -15.00
C GLN A 383 -0.25 7.43 -15.22
N ARG A 384 0.42 7.99 -14.21
CA ARG A 384 1.84 8.38 -14.26
C ARG A 384 2.57 7.94 -12.99
N GLY A 385 3.88 7.78 -13.13
CA GLY A 385 4.77 7.38 -12.05
C GLY A 385 4.86 5.87 -11.89
N SER A 386 4.69 5.39 -10.68
CA SER A 386 4.78 3.96 -10.33
C SER A 386 3.45 3.25 -10.64
N ILE A 387 3.23 2.90 -11.90
CA ILE A 387 1.94 2.37 -12.41
C ILE A 387 1.57 1.01 -11.80
N GLN A 388 2.56 0.29 -11.25
CA GLN A 388 2.36 -0.97 -10.53
C GLN A 388 2.64 -0.81 -9.03
N LEU A 389 2.33 0.37 -8.48
CA LEU A 389 2.59 0.68 -7.08
C LEU A 389 1.84 -0.26 -6.15
N ALA A 390 2.57 -0.90 -5.25
CA ALA A 390 2.03 -1.68 -4.15
C ALA A 390 3.02 -1.69 -2.99
N ASN A 391 2.51 -1.77 -1.77
CA ASN A 391 3.30 -1.96 -0.56
C ASN A 391 3.34 -3.45 -0.21
N THR A 392 4.52 -3.99 0.02
CA THR A 392 4.72 -5.42 0.28
C THR A 392 4.07 -5.91 1.57
N THR A 393 3.75 -5.01 2.49
CA THR A 393 3.07 -5.35 3.74
C THR A 393 1.57 -4.99 3.75
N MET A 394 1.07 -4.38 2.66
CA MET A 394 -0.33 -3.95 2.55
C MET A 394 -1.05 -4.59 1.36
N GLU A 395 -0.44 -4.61 0.18
CA GLU A 395 -1.04 -5.11 -1.07
C GLU A 395 -0.36 -6.38 -1.62
N THR A 396 0.35 -7.13 -0.80
CA THR A 396 1.12 -8.32 -1.20
C THR A 396 0.33 -9.29 -2.08
N THR A 397 -0.90 -9.57 -1.71
CA THR A 397 -1.72 -10.59 -2.40
C THR A 397 -2.31 -10.09 -3.72
N PHE A 398 -2.29 -8.78 -3.99
CA PHE A 398 -2.68 -8.24 -5.31
C PHE A 398 -1.60 -8.45 -6.36
N GLN A 399 -0.35 -8.47 -5.95
CA GLN A 399 0.77 -8.82 -6.81
C GLN A 399 1.10 -10.30 -6.66
N GLN A 400 0.08 -11.16 -6.73
CA GLN A 400 0.29 -12.60 -6.75
C GLN A 400 1.31 -12.94 -7.80
N ALA A 401 2.36 -13.61 -7.39
CA ALA A 401 3.42 -14.07 -8.26
C ALA A 401 3.46 -15.59 -8.37
N PRO A 402 2.34 -16.30 -8.65
CA PRO A 402 2.40 -17.73 -8.84
C PRO A 402 3.33 -18.11 -10.01
N ASN A 403 3.56 -17.18 -10.93
CA ASN A 403 4.43 -17.35 -12.08
C ASN A 403 4.97 -16.00 -12.56
N PHE A 404 5.68 -15.25 -11.73
CA PHE A 404 6.17 -13.97 -12.20
C PHE A 404 7.20 -14.13 -13.37
N GLN A 405 7.82 -15.30 -13.53
CA GLN A 405 8.60 -15.64 -14.73
C GLN A 405 7.75 -15.75 -16.00
N SER A 406 6.46 -16.04 -15.86
CA SER A 406 5.50 -16.06 -16.96
C SER A 406 4.66 -14.79 -17.05
N MET A 407 4.83 -13.84 -16.13
CA MET A 407 4.25 -12.52 -16.30
C MET A 407 4.91 -11.87 -17.52
N PRO A 408 4.15 -11.62 -18.59
CA PRO A 408 4.74 -11.01 -19.78
C PRO A 408 5.14 -9.58 -19.41
N TYR A 409 6.41 -9.36 -19.19
CA TYR A 409 7.01 -8.03 -19.17
C TYR A 409 6.98 -7.38 -20.56
N THR A 410 6.31 -7.99 -21.50
CA THR A 410 6.15 -7.51 -22.85
C THR A 410 5.10 -6.43 -22.88
N GLY A 411 5.55 -5.24 -22.92
CA GLY A 411 4.97 -3.91 -22.94
C GLY A 411 3.67 -3.62 -23.66
N THR A 412 2.80 -4.54 -23.92
CA THR A 412 1.67 -4.19 -24.77
C THR A 412 0.31 -4.46 -24.21
N ASN A 413 0.09 -5.27 -23.19
CA ASN A 413 -1.30 -5.69 -23.17
C ASN A 413 -2.03 -5.89 -21.87
N ASN A 414 -1.57 -5.54 -20.71
CA ASN A 414 -2.47 -5.65 -19.57
C ASN A 414 -2.16 -4.67 -18.45
N LEU A 415 -2.17 -3.39 -18.74
CA LEU A 415 -2.50 -2.37 -17.75
C LEU A 415 -3.89 -2.62 -17.12
N GLN A 416 -4.77 -3.38 -17.77
CA GLN A 416 -6.07 -3.78 -17.23
C GLN A 416 -6.00 -4.62 -15.95
N SER A 417 -4.85 -5.16 -15.64
CA SER A 417 -4.60 -5.84 -14.37
C SER A 417 -3.58 -5.10 -13.52
N ALA A 418 -3.42 -3.79 -13.72
CA ALA A 418 -2.58 -2.98 -12.85
C ALA A 418 -3.13 -3.06 -11.42
N SER A 419 -2.47 -3.83 -10.58
CA SER A 419 -2.74 -3.87 -9.16
C SER A 419 -2.10 -2.65 -8.53
N ASN A 420 -2.73 -1.50 -8.71
CA ASN A 420 -2.30 -0.23 -8.14
C ASN A 420 -3.45 0.43 -7.37
N CYS A 421 -3.20 1.61 -6.80
CA CYS A 421 -4.17 2.34 -6.00
C CYS A 421 -5.48 2.58 -6.75
N PHE A 422 -5.42 2.99 -8.02
CA PHE A 422 -6.59 3.28 -8.83
C PHE A 422 -7.41 2.05 -9.27
N ALA A 423 -6.88 0.84 -9.07
CA ALA A 423 -7.67 -0.38 -9.29
C ALA A 423 -8.80 -0.54 -8.25
N CYS A 424 -8.61 0.03 -7.06
CA CYS A 424 -9.59 -0.01 -5.96
C CYS A 424 -10.17 1.37 -5.64
N HIS A 425 -9.43 2.46 -5.92
CA HIS A 425 -9.80 3.83 -5.63
C HIS A 425 -10.15 4.57 -6.93
N ASN A 426 -11.44 4.69 -7.22
CA ASN A 426 -11.89 5.22 -8.50
C ASN A 426 -12.07 6.74 -8.43
N TYR A 427 -11.18 7.49 -9.07
CA TYR A 427 -11.35 8.91 -9.30
C TYR A 427 -12.27 9.17 -10.49
N THR A 428 -13.18 10.12 -10.33
CA THR A 428 -13.93 10.73 -11.44
C THR A 428 -13.86 12.25 -11.30
N PRO A 429 -13.73 13.00 -12.40
CA PRO A 429 -13.73 14.46 -12.35
C PRO A 429 -14.96 15.00 -11.62
N GLY A 430 -14.73 15.87 -10.65
CA GLY A 430 -15.80 16.43 -9.81
C GLY A 430 -16.24 15.54 -8.63
N ASN A 431 -15.66 14.35 -8.46
CA ASN A 431 -15.90 13.49 -7.31
C ASN A 431 -14.64 12.78 -6.86
N ASN A 432 -13.83 13.42 -6.02
CA ASN A 432 -12.66 12.79 -5.43
C ASN A 432 -12.95 12.13 -4.07
N VAL A 433 -14.13 12.34 -3.49
CA VAL A 433 -14.54 11.64 -2.26
C VAL A 433 -14.68 10.14 -2.49
N ALA A 434 -15.04 9.73 -3.70
CA ALA A 434 -15.13 8.32 -4.10
C ALA A 434 -13.78 7.57 -4.03
N LEU A 435 -12.65 8.29 -3.98
CA LEU A 435 -11.32 7.70 -3.77
C LEU A 435 -11.12 7.18 -2.34
N SER A 436 -11.84 7.74 -1.37
CA SER A 436 -11.63 7.40 0.04
C SER A 436 -12.45 6.19 0.46
N HIS A 437 -11.77 5.19 1.00
CA HIS A 437 -12.41 4.11 1.76
C HIS A 437 -12.52 4.44 3.26
N THR A 438 -11.93 5.55 3.69
CA THR A 438 -11.90 6.02 5.06
C THR A 438 -13.07 6.93 5.37
N PHE A 439 -13.33 7.91 4.50
CA PHE A 439 -14.34 8.95 4.71
C PHE A 439 -15.74 8.43 5.05
N PRO A 440 -16.28 7.39 4.39
CA PRO A 440 -17.60 6.85 4.74
C PRO A 440 -17.69 6.29 6.17
N LYS A 441 -16.56 6.02 6.81
CA LYS A 441 -16.46 5.36 8.12
C LYS A 441 -16.20 6.34 9.28
N ILE A 442 -15.71 7.55 9.00
CA ILE A 442 -15.17 8.44 10.05
C ILE A 442 -16.23 8.98 11.02
N GLN A 443 -17.47 9.11 10.58
CA GLN A 443 -18.57 9.65 11.39
C GLN A 443 -19.39 8.55 12.10
N GLY A 444 -18.93 7.32 12.05
CA GLY A 444 -19.62 6.20 12.72
C GLY A 444 -20.93 5.82 12.04
N ALA A 445 -21.09 6.11 10.75
CA ALA A 445 -22.25 5.64 10.01
C ALA A 445 -22.29 4.10 10.03
N ALA A 446 -23.37 3.52 10.51
CA ALA A 446 -23.63 2.09 10.36
C ALA A 446 -23.73 1.78 8.86
N LYS A 447 -23.16 0.64 8.44
CA LYS A 447 -23.40 0.11 7.11
C LYS A 447 -24.85 -0.18 6.87
#